data_5bfb59a5b397128b833e2be6dd7a40c7
#
_entry.id   5bfb59a5b397128b833e2be6dd7a40c7
#
_cell.length_a   1.000
_cell.length_b   1.000
_cell.length_c   1.000
_cell.angle_alpha   90.00
_cell.angle_beta   90.00
_cell.angle_gamma   90.00
#
_symmetry.space_group_name_H-M   'P 1'
#
loop_
_entity.id
_entity.type
_entity.pdbx_description
1 polymer ?
#
loop_
_entity_poly.entity_id
_entity_poly.type
_entity_poly.pdbx_seq_one_letter_code
_entity_poly.pdbx_strand_id
1 'polypeptide(L)'
;MQPCYYIIESQTSAKLPASIREATAADFERTAREHWQTDWRTDFIQDALLEKYALELDTTKELVGLAAYRDMPKGVLVYVEYMESAPSGNPTLSKTRKYAGIGAALLAFGIQLPIDYGYGGAIYLKAKTTQLREHYMRNYGAIPFSRFDPFLLLIDGDAARELFGRYLKEV
;
A
#
# COMPACT_ATOMS: atom_id res chain seq x y z
N MET A 1 4.39 -13.79 -14.27
CA MET A 1 2.91 -13.68 -14.06
C MET A 1 2.63 -12.28 -13.56
N GLN A 2 1.74 -11.55 -14.24
CA GLN A 2 1.42 -10.18 -13.84
C GLN A 2 0.23 -10.19 -12.87
N PRO A 3 0.33 -9.47 -11.76
CA PRO A 3 -0.80 -9.33 -10.83
C PRO A 3 -1.91 -8.48 -11.45
N CYS A 4 -3.15 -8.78 -11.05
CA CYS A 4 -4.33 -8.01 -11.39
C CYS A 4 -4.91 -7.43 -10.11
N TYR A 5 -4.59 -6.17 -9.84
CA TYR A 5 -5.04 -5.51 -8.62
C TYR A 5 -6.55 -5.21 -8.68
N TYR A 6 -7.15 -5.21 -7.50
CA TYR A 6 -8.55 -4.83 -7.31
C TYR A 6 -8.73 -4.25 -5.92
N ILE A 7 -9.80 -3.52 -5.75
CA ILE A 7 -10.30 -3.10 -4.43
C ILE A 7 -11.75 -3.58 -4.29
N ILE A 8 -12.28 -3.46 -3.10
CA ILE A 8 -13.62 -3.97 -2.78
C ILE A 8 -14.57 -2.78 -2.60
N GLU A 9 -15.70 -2.81 -3.30
CA GLU A 9 -16.79 -1.89 -3.02
C GLU A 9 -17.52 -2.37 -1.75
N SER A 10 -17.58 -1.52 -0.72
CA SER A 10 -18.05 -1.94 0.60
C SER A 10 -19.51 -2.35 0.63
N GLN A 11 -20.38 -1.71 -0.15
CA GLN A 11 -21.81 -1.99 -0.16
C GLN A 11 -22.18 -3.30 -0.84
N THR A 12 -21.48 -3.64 -1.94
CA THR A 12 -21.84 -4.79 -2.78
C THR A 12 -20.86 -5.96 -2.62
N SER A 13 -19.73 -5.75 -1.95
CA SER A 13 -18.59 -6.68 -1.89
C SER A 13 -17.99 -7.02 -3.26
N ALA A 14 -18.30 -6.22 -4.29
CA ALA A 14 -17.79 -6.42 -5.63
C ALA A 14 -16.30 -6.07 -5.70
N LYS A 15 -15.56 -6.87 -6.46
CA LYS A 15 -14.18 -6.57 -6.81
C LYS A 15 -14.16 -5.57 -7.95
N LEU A 16 -13.55 -4.43 -7.73
CA LEU A 16 -13.38 -3.38 -8.72
C LEU A 16 -11.96 -3.43 -9.26
N PRO A 17 -11.77 -3.67 -10.56
CA PRO A 17 -10.44 -3.66 -11.16
C PRO A 17 -9.73 -2.33 -10.93
N ALA A 18 -8.47 -2.40 -10.57
CA ALA A 18 -7.64 -1.23 -10.28
C ALA A 18 -6.23 -1.43 -10.85
N SER A 19 -5.55 -0.34 -11.10
CA SER A 19 -4.19 -0.33 -11.61
C SER A 19 -3.29 0.51 -10.70
N ILE A 20 -2.05 0.08 -10.57
CA ILE A 20 -1.03 0.82 -9.85
C ILE A 20 -0.01 1.33 -10.88
N ARG A 21 0.18 2.64 -10.88
CA ARG A 21 1.07 3.36 -11.79
C ARG A 21 1.94 4.34 -11.04
N GLU A 22 2.98 4.85 -11.67
CA GLU A 22 3.75 5.94 -11.09
C GLU A 22 2.84 7.13 -10.77
N ALA A 23 3.01 7.70 -9.59
CA ALA A 23 2.28 8.88 -9.16
C ALA A 23 2.84 10.12 -9.86
N THR A 24 1.96 11.08 -10.14
CA THR A 24 2.29 12.33 -10.81
C THR A 24 2.05 13.54 -9.91
N ALA A 25 2.57 14.70 -10.30
CA ALA A 25 2.30 15.95 -9.59
C ALA A 25 0.80 16.23 -9.44
N ALA A 26 0.00 15.89 -10.45
CA ALA A 26 -1.46 16.05 -10.41
C ALA A 26 -2.09 15.19 -9.30
N ASP A 27 -1.58 13.98 -9.08
CA ASP A 27 -2.04 13.12 -7.99
C ASP A 27 -1.77 13.76 -6.62
N PHE A 28 -0.57 14.33 -6.45
CA PHE A 28 -0.19 14.97 -5.18
C PHE A 28 -1.02 16.24 -4.91
N GLU A 29 -1.31 17.03 -5.93
CA GLU A 29 -2.19 18.19 -5.78
C GLU A 29 -3.61 17.81 -5.37
N ARG A 30 -4.11 16.66 -5.82
CA ARG A 30 -5.41 16.15 -5.43
C ARG A 30 -5.51 15.88 -3.93
N THR A 31 -4.43 15.47 -3.28
CA THR A 31 -4.45 15.19 -1.84
C THR A 31 -4.80 16.41 -1.02
N ALA A 32 -4.34 17.59 -1.41
CA ALA A 32 -4.71 18.85 -0.75
C ALA A 32 -6.17 19.25 -1.05
N ARG A 33 -6.58 19.16 -2.33
CA ARG A 33 -7.94 19.54 -2.74
C ARG A 33 -9.02 18.64 -2.13
N GLU A 34 -8.73 17.34 -2.03
CA GLU A 34 -9.66 16.33 -1.57
C GLU A 34 -9.56 16.07 -0.05
N HIS A 35 -8.75 16.84 0.66
CA HIS A 35 -8.58 16.76 2.11
C HIS A 35 -8.12 15.38 2.61
N TRP A 36 -7.11 14.82 1.96
CA TRP A 36 -6.43 13.63 2.49
C TRP A 36 -5.78 13.95 3.85
N GLN A 37 -5.52 12.94 4.66
CA GLN A 37 -4.84 13.15 5.94
C GLN A 37 -3.47 13.80 5.80
N THR A 38 -2.76 13.49 4.70
CA THR A 38 -1.45 14.02 4.39
C THR A 38 -1.48 14.79 3.08
N ASP A 39 -0.84 15.95 3.06
CA ASP A 39 -0.54 16.66 1.81
C ASP A 39 0.71 16.01 1.20
N TRP A 40 0.51 15.27 0.10
CA TRP A 40 1.59 14.53 -0.55
C TRP A 40 2.59 15.40 -1.29
N ARG A 41 2.40 16.72 -1.29
CA ARG A 41 3.36 17.67 -1.84
C ARG A 41 4.49 18.00 -0.87
N THR A 42 4.45 17.51 0.37
CA THR A 42 5.47 17.80 1.38
C THR A 42 6.85 17.30 0.98
N ASP A 43 7.89 18.00 1.42
CA ASP A 43 9.29 17.69 1.07
C ASP A 43 9.71 16.28 1.49
N PHE A 44 9.21 15.79 2.61
CA PHE A 44 9.52 14.44 3.08
C PHE A 44 9.08 13.37 2.09
N ILE A 45 7.89 13.52 1.50
CA ILE A 45 7.34 12.57 0.51
C ILE A 45 7.97 12.79 -0.85
N GLN A 46 8.33 14.03 -1.18
CA GLN A 46 8.96 14.38 -2.47
C GLN A 46 10.46 14.09 -2.52
N ASP A 47 11.00 13.37 -1.52
CA ASP A 47 12.36 12.86 -1.56
C ASP A 47 12.56 12.00 -2.83
N ALA A 48 13.61 12.33 -3.60
CA ALA A 48 13.93 11.66 -4.85
C ALA A 48 14.28 10.17 -4.68
N LEU A 49 14.65 9.73 -3.46
CA LEU A 49 14.92 8.33 -3.16
C LEU A 49 13.65 7.50 -2.99
N LEU A 50 12.48 8.14 -2.89
CA LEU A 50 11.20 7.43 -2.78
C LEU A 50 10.59 7.20 -4.15
N GLU A 51 10.19 5.97 -4.39
CA GLU A 51 9.36 5.60 -5.54
C GLU A 51 7.90 5.73 -5.14
N LYS A 52 7.17 6.58 -5.85
CA LYS A 52 5.78 6.94 -5.51
C LYS A 52 4.82 6.39 -6.55
N TYR A 53 3.79 5.71 -6.08
CA TYR A 53 2.79 5.05 -6.91
C TYR A 53 1.39 5.42 -6.51
N ALA A 54 0.51 5.44 -7.51
CA ALA A 54 -0.91 5.73 -7.36
C ALA A 54 -1.74 4.50 -7.70
N LEU A 55 -2.71 4.20 -6.87
CA LEU A 55 -3.73 3.19 -7.11
C LEU A 55 -4.98 3.89 -7.61
N GLU A 56 -5.43 3.55 -8.81
CA GLU A 56 -6.63 4.12 -9.42
C GLU A 56 -7.57 3.03 -9.92
N LEU A 57 -8.86 3.33 -9.91
CA LEU A 57 -9.87 2.46 -10.51
C LEU A 57 -9.74 2.47 -12.03
N ASP A 58 -9.84 1.31 -12.65
CA ASP A 58 -9.69 1.20 -14.11
C ASP A 58 -10.82 1.87 -14.87
N THR A 59 -12.06 1.77 -14.36
CA THR A 59 -13.26 2.28 -15.03
C THR A 59 -13.39 3.80 -14.94
N THR A 60 -13.25 4.34 -13.74
CA THR A 60 -13.52 5.77 -13.45
C THR A 60 -12.28 6.64 -13.41
N LYS A 61 -11.10 6.01 -13.33
CA LYS A 61 -9.81 6.69 -13.09
C LYS A 61 -9.76 7.43 -11.75
N GLU A 62 -10.63 7.07 -10.82
CA GLU A 62 -10.61 7.62 -9.46
C GLU A 62 -9.33 7.23 -8.74
N LEU A 63 -8.64 8.21 -8.18
CA LEU A 63 -7.47 7.99 -7.34
C LEU A 63 -7.94 7.53 -5.97
N VAL A 64 -7.60 6.30 -5.57
CA VAL A 64 -8.06 5.71 -4.31
C VAL A 64 -6.96 5.48 -3.29
N GLY A 65 -5.70 5.50 -3.70
CA GLY A 65 -4.57 5.33 -2.80
C GLY A 65 -3.26 5.84 -3.37
N LEU A 66 -2.35 6.13 -2.47
CA LEU A 66 -0.96 6.50 -2.78
C LEU A 66 -0.01 5.76 -1.86
N ALA A 67 1.14 5.38 -2.37
CA ALA A 67 2.20 4.82 -1.56
C ALA A 67 3.58 5.31 -2.03
N ALA A 68 4.50 5.41 -1.08
CA ALA A 68 5.90 5.73 -1.33
C ALA A 68 6.77 4.64 -0.74
N TYR A 69 7.64 4.09 -1.56
CA TYR A 69 8.51 2.96 -1.22
C TYR A 69 9.98 3.37 -1.32
N ARG A 70 10.78 2.87 -0.41
CA ARG A 70 12.23 3.04 -0.45
C ARG A 70 12.89 1.69 -0.68
N ASP A 71 13.69 1.60 -1.73
CA ASP A 71 14.55 0.46 -1.96
C ASP A 71 15.70 0.46 -0.93
N MET A 72 15.85 -0.66 -0.24
CA MET A 72 16.89 -0.86 0.77
C MET A 72 17.84 -1.98 0.32
N PRO A 73 18.71 -1.74 -0.69
CA PRO A 73 19.50 -2.80 -1.32
C PRO A 73 20.44 -3.54 -0.36
N LYS A 74 20.97 -2.88 0.66
CA LYS A 74 21.82 -3.52 1.69
C LYS A 74 21.05 -4.51 2.55
N GLY A 75 19.76 -4.30 2.74
CA GLY A 75 18.88 -5.18 3.50
C GLY A 75 18.13 -6.18 2.64
N VAL A 76 18.24 -6.07 1.29
CA VAL A 76 17.45 -6.85 0.33
C VAL A 76 15.94 -6.75 0.58
N LEU A 77 15.49 -5.57 0.98
CA LEU A 77 14.13 -5.27 1.39
C LEU A 77 13.65 -3.98 0.74
N VAL A 78 12.32 -3.85 0.66
CA VAL A 78 11.68 -2.57 0.35
C VAL A 78 10.96 -2.07 1.59
N TYR A 79 11.17 -0.79 1.92
CA TYR A 79 10.47 -0.12 3.01
C TYR A 79 9.26 0.64 2.48
N VAL A 80 8.09 0.32 3.03
CA VAL A 80 6.86 1.07 2.76
C VAL A 80 6.87 2.31 3.67
N GLU A 81 7.37 3.43 3.16
CA GLU A 81 7.61 4.62 3.97
C GLU A 81 6.34 5.42 4.22
N TYR A 82 5.49 5.55 3.20
CA TYR A 82 4.18 6.21 3.31
C TYR A 82 3.15 5.40 2.53
N MET A 83 1.96 5.29 3.08
CA MET A 83 0.83 4.62 2.44
C MET A 83 -0.46 5.25 2.97
N GLU A 84 -1.34 5.65 2.07
CA GLU A 84 -2.58 6.31 2.45
C GLU A 84 -3.70 5.98 1.47
N SER A 85 -4.89 5.72 2.03
CA SER A 85 -6.13 5.62 1.26
C SER A 85 -6.76 7.00 1.09
N ALA A 86 -7.39 7.23 -0.06
CA ALA A 86 -8.23 8.42 -0.26
C ALA A 86 -9.31 8.52 0.83
N PRO A 87 -9.87 9.70 1.11
CA PRO A 87 -10.89 9.88 2.14
C PRO A 87 -12.07 8.92 2.04
N SER A 88 -12.49 8.57 0.84
CA SER A 88 -13.56 7.60 0.58
C SER A 88 -13.26 6.18 1.06
N GLY A 89 -12.00 5.82 1.21
CA GLY A 89 -11.55 4.51 1.69
C GLY A 89 -10.83 4.55 3.04
N ASN A 90 -10.74 5.73 3.66
CA ASN A 90 -10.00 5.92 4.90
C ASN A 90 -10.95 5.93 6.10
N PRO A 91 -10.87 4.90 6.99
CA PRO A 91 -11.79 4.82 8.13
C PRO A 91 -11.59 5.93 9.16
N THR A 92 -10.47 6.62 9.14
CA THR A 92 -10.22 7.78 10.02
C THR A 92 -10.98 9.02 9.56
N LEU A 93 -11.15 9.18 8.25
CA LEU A 93 -11.77 10.37 7.64
C LEU A 93 -13.25 10.18 7.30
N SER A 94 -13.71 8.93 7.17
CA SER A 94 -15.09 8.62 6.84
C SER A 94 -15.59 7.46 7.69
N LYS A 95 -16.75 7.63 8.33
CA LYS A 95 -17.40 6.56 9.10
C LYS A 95 -17.90 5.43 8.21
N THR A 96 -18.25 5.75 6.96
CA THR A 96 -18.71 4.79 5.96
C THR A 96 -17.72 4.74 4.81
N ARG A 97 -16.82 3.77 4.86
CA ARG A 97 -15.87 3.57 3.75
C ARG A 97 -16.62 3.11 2.52
N LYS A 98 -16.40 3.80 1.39
CA LYS A 98 -16.90 3.37 0.09
C LYS A 98 -16.11 2.17 -0.44
N TYR A 99 -14.81 2.13 -0.18
CA TYR A 99 -13.89 1.10 -0.65
C TYR A 99 -13.13 0.46 0.51
N ALA A 100 -12.80 -0.82 0.34
CA ALA A 100 -11.93 -1.58 1.22
C ALA A 100 -10.83 -2.27 0.40
N GLY A 101 -9.77 -2.71 1.06
CA GLY A 101 -8.69 -3.43 0.41
C GLY A 101 -7.63 -2.57 -0.27
N ILE A 102 -7.69 -1.26 -0.12
CA ILE A 102 -6.69 -0.34 -0.69
C ILE A 102 -5.31 -0.62 -0.10
N GLY A 103 -5.21 -0.71 1.22
CA GLY A 103 -3.95 -1.02 1.90
C GLY A 103 -3.37 -2.37 1.49
N ALA A 104 -4.22 -3.40 1.36
CA ALA A 104 -3.80 -4.72 0.91
C ALA A 104 -3.18 -4.68 -0.49
N ALA A 105 -3.81 -3.97 -1.44
CA ALA A 105 -3.30 -3.82 -2.81
C ALA A 105 -1.95 -3.09 -2.83
N LEU A 106 -1.83 -2.01 -2.07
CA LEU A 106 -0.58 -1.25 -1.99
C LEU A 106 0.55 -2.05 -1.32
N LEU A 107 0.26 -2.84 -0.29
CA LEU A 107 1.24 -3.72 0.32
C LEU A 107 1.66 -4.84 -0.63
N ALA A 108 0.73 -5.45 -1.36
CA ALA A 108 1.02 -6.47 -2.35
C ALA A 108 1.92 -5.93 -3.48
N PHE A 109 1.66 -4.70 -3.93
CA PHE A 109 2.53 -4.03 -4.89
C PHE A 109 3.92 -3.79 -4.30
N GLY A 110 4.00 -3.39 -3.03
CA GLY A 110 5.26 -3.28 -2.31
C GLY A 110 6.06 -4.59 -2.28
N ILE A 111 5.39 -5.73 -2.24
CA ILE A 111 6.03 -7.07 -2.33
C ILE A 111 6.50 -7.36 -3.75
N GLN A 112 5.79 -6.88 -4.77
CA GLN A 112 6.21 -7.02 -6.17
C GLN A 112 7.53 -6.30 -6.46
N LEU A 113 7.72 -5.11 -5.91
CA LEU A 113 8.92 -4.30 -6.16
C LEU A 113 10.23 -5.02 -5.83
N PRO A 114 10.43 -5.63 -4.65
CA PRO A 114 11.65 -6.36 -4.38
C PRO A 114 11.83 -7.58 -5.30
N ILE A 115 10.76 -8.20 -5.74
CA ILE A 115 10.86 -9.29 -6.74
C ILE A 115 11.39 -8.74 -8.07
N ASP A 116 10.86 -7.61 -8.52
CA ASP A 116 11.29 -6.95 -9.75
C ASP A 116 12.75 -6.48 -9.67
N TYR A 117 13.24 -6.12 -8.49
CA TYR A 117 14.64 -5.78 -8.25
C TYR A 117 15.55 -7.01 -8.09
N GLY A 118 15.01 -8.22 -8.10
CA GLY A 118 15.75 -9.46 -7.90
C GLY A 118 15.92 -9.88 -6.44
N TYR A 119 15.13 -9.29 -5.53
CA TYR A 119 15.10 -9.67 -4.12
C TYR A 119 14.03 -10.74 -3.85
N GLY A 120 13.93 -11.19 -2.59
CA GLY A 120 13.04 -12.28 -2.21
C GLY A 120 11.57 -11.93 -1.96
N GLY A 121 11.15 -10.70 -2.22
CA GLY A 121 9.75 -10.28 -2.02
C GLY A 121 9.41 -9.84 -0.59
N ALA A 122 10.40 -9.58 0.26
CA ALA A 122 10.17 -9.10 1.61
C ALA A 122 10.00 -7.57 1.67
N ILE A 123 9.06 -7.11 2.48
CA ILE A 123 8.85 -5.69 2.78
C ILE A 123 8.80 -5.47 4.28
N TYR A 124 9.12 -4.25 4.69
CA TYR A 124 8.87 -3.84 6.06
C TYR A 124 8.19 -2.47 6.11
N LEU A 125 7.51 -2.21 7.20
CA LEU A 125 6.72 -1.00 7.40
C LEU A 125 6.62 -0.68 8.88
N LYS A 126 6.30 0.58 9.18
CA LYS A 126 6.02 1.01 10.54
C LYS A 126 4.54 1.30 10.69
N ALA A 127 3.88 0.58 11.60
CA ALA A 127 2.49 0.84 11.92
C ALA A 127 2.35 2.15 12.71
N LYS A 128 1.39 2.98 12.33
CA LYS A 128 1.15 4.28 12.98
C LYS A 128 0.46 4.16 14.34
N THR A 129 -0.31 3.10 14.54
CA THR A 129 -1.11 2.89 15.75
C THR A 129 -1.08 1.42 16.15
N THR A 130 -1.43 1.13 17.42
CA THR A 130 -1.58 -0.24 17.91
C THR A 130 -2.62 -1.01 17.12
N GLN A 131 -3.74 -0.37 16.75
CA GLN A 131 -4.79 -1.01 15.97
C GLN A 131 -4.32 -1.41 14.58
N LEU A 132 -3.56 -0.54 13.90
CA LEU A 132 -2.97 -0.86 12.59
C LEU A 132 -1.92 -1.97 12.72
N ARG A 133 -1.11 -1.95 13.78
CA ARG A 133 -0.15 -3.00 14.06
C ARG A 133 -0.83 -4.36 14.16
N GLU A 134 -1.88 -4.45 14.97
CA GLU A 134 -2.66 -5.67 15.13
C GLU A 134 -3.33 -6.11 13.83
N HIS A 135 -3.85 -5.16 13.07
CA HIS A 135 -4.45 -5.41 11.76
C HIS A 135 -3.44 -6.03 10.79
N TYR A 136 -2.24 -5.46 10.68
CA TYR A 136 -1.19 -6.00 9.80
C TYR A 136 -0.71 -7.38 10.25
N MET A 137 -0.57 -7.60 11.54
CA MET A 137 -0.17 -8.91 12.07
C MET A 137 -1.24 -9.97 11.85
N ARG A 138 -2.51 -9.64 12.09
CA ARG A 138 -3.63 -10.58 11.97
C ARG A 138 -3.99 -10.90 10.53
N ASN A 139 -4.07 -9.89 9.67
CA ASN A 139 -4.60 -10.03 8.33
C ASN A 139 -3.55 -10.27 7.25
N TYR A 140 -2.31 -9.87 7.49
CA TYR A 140 -1.24 -9.98 6.48
C TYR A 140 -0.03 -10.79 6.97
N GLY A 141 -0.10 -11.36 8.16
CA GLY A 141 0.99 -12.17 8.69
C GLY A 141 2.27 -11.40 8.99
N ALA A 142 2.15 -10.08 9.22
CA ALA A 142 3.30 -9.27 9.61
C ALA A 142 3.83 -9.71 10.98
N ILE A 143 5.14 -9.68 11.13
CA ILE A 143 5.83 -10.03 12.37
C ILE A 143 6.70 -8.87 12.86
N PRO A 144 6.97 -8.76 14.17
CA PRO A 144 7.90 -7.76 14.69
C PRO A 144 9.29 -7.92 14.04
N PHE A 145 9.84 -6.80 13.57
CA PHE A 145 11.13 -6.76 12.88
C PHE A 145 12.28 -6.31 13.79
N SER A 146 11.97 -5.53 14.84
CA SER A 146 12.96 -4.99 15.76
C SER A 146 12.49 -5.18 17.21
N ARG A 147 13.43 -5.56 18.09
CA ARG A 147 13.16 -5.61 19.53
C ARG A 147 13.04 -4.22 20.16
N PHE A 148 13.51 -3.18 19.48
CA PHE A 148 13.53 -1.81 19.98
C PHE A 148 12.34 -0.98 19.54
N ASP A 149 11.68 -1.38 18.44
CA ASP A 149 10.49 -0.70 17.93
C ASP A 149 9.41 -1.73 17.61
N PRO A 150 8.41 -1.88 18.52
CA PRO A 150 7.34 -2.86 18.32
C PRO A 150 6.40 -2.55 17.15
N PHE A 151 6.46 -1.33 16.60
CA PHE A 151 5.66 -0.93 15.45
C PHE A 151 6.33 -1.19 14.10
N LEU A 152 7.62 -1.54 14.11
CA LEU A 152 8.34 -1.92 12.91
C LEU A 152 8.08 -3.39 12.59
N LEU A 153 7.44 -3.64 11.45
CA LEU A 153 6.93 -4.97 11.07
C LEU A 153 7.55 -5.43 9.76
N LEU A 154 7.68 -6.75 9.63
CA LEU A 154 8.18 -7.44 8.45
C LEU A 154 7.06 -8.31 7.87
N ILE A 155 6.90 -8.28 6.55
CA ILE A 155 6.08 -9.24 5.79
C ILE A 155 7.02 -9.95 4.81
N ASP A 156 7.23 -11.24 5.03
CA ASP A 156 8.12 -12.06 4.21
C ASP A 156 7.61 -13.48 4.04
N GLY A 157 8.34 -14.29 3.31
CA GLY A 157 8.09 -15.71 3.17
C GLY A 157 6.67 -16.06 2.76
N ASP A 158 6.03 -16.97 3.49
CA ASP A 158 4.66 -17.43 3.20
C ASP A 158 3.63 -16.31 3.31
N ALA A 159 3.78 -15.42 4.27
CA ALA A 159 2.88 -14.28 4.43
C ALA A 159 2.92 -13.35 3.21
N ALA A 160 4.11 -13.06 2.69
CA ALA A 160 4.27 -12.26 1.48
C ALA A 160 3.69 -12.96 0.26
N ARG A 161 3.93 -14.26 0.11
CA ARG A 161 3.38 -15.06 -0.98
C ARG A 161 1.85 -15.10 -0.94
N GLU A 162 1.27 -15.26 0.24
CA GLU A 162 -0.18 -15.28 0.41
C GLU A 162 -0.81 -13.93 0.04
N LEU A 163 -0.25 -12.84 0.54
CA LEU A 163 -0.77 -11.50 0.26
C LEU A 163 -0.67 -11.16 -1.24
N PHE A 164 0.49 -11.39 -1.84
CA PHE A 164 0.70 -11.15 -3.27
C PHE A 164 -0.16 -12.09 -4.12
N GLY A 165 -0.31 -13.33 -3.68
CA GLY A 165 -1.10 -14.36 -4.35
C GLY A 165 -2.57 -14.00 -4.54
N ARG A 166 -3.13 -13.13 -3.70
CA ARG A 166 -4.51 -12.65 -3.84
C ARG A 166 -4.77 -11.95 -5.18
N TYR A 167 -3.72 -11.37 -5.76
CA TYR A 167 -3.80 -10.57 -6.99
C TYR A 167 -3.28 -11.30 -8.23
N LEU A 168 -2.83 -12.53 -8.07
CA LEU A 168 -2.45 -13.36 -9.21
C LEU A 168 -3.70 -14.01 -9.79
N LYS A 169 -3.85 -13.93 -11.12
CA LYS A 169 -4.92 -14.69 -11.80
C LYS A 169 -4.60 -16.18 -11.73
N GLU A 170 -5.58 -16.95 -11.34
CA GLU A 170 -5.54 -18.38 -11.57
C GLU A 170 -5.50 -18.64 -13.08
N VAL A 171 -4.54 -19.43 -13.47
CA VAL A 171 -4.38 -19.83 -14.88
C VAL A 171 -5.29 -21.04 -15.14
#